data_fc0eb311a7d76e03d36f8361abe743ed
#
_entry.id   fc0eb311a7d76e03d36f8361abe743ed
#
_cell.length_a   1.000
_cell.length_b   1.000
_cell.length_c   1.000
_cell.angle_alpha   90.00
_cell.angle_beta   90.00
_cell.angle_gamma   90.00
#
_symmetry.space_group_name_H-M   'P 1'
#
loop_
_entity.id
_entity.type
_entity.pdbx_description
1 polymer ?
#
loop_
_entity_poly.entity_id
_entity_poly.type
_entity_poly.pdbx_seq_one_letter_code
_entity_poly.pdbx_strand_id
1 'polypeptide(L)'
;MGAIVEVVDLHKYYYMKGWVVKALQGVNLSVSRGEYLSIMGPSGSGKTTLFNMIGGLDRPTRGRVVVDGVDLSTLSDYDLAMFRCFKIGYVFQTFNLIPFLTALDNVMLPMVFAGLSVEERRRRAVELLNIVGLGDRLHHKPDELSGGQQQRVALARALANNPSILLADEPTGNLDLATGFKIVSLMRDLNVKNGITVICATHDMKILGVSDRIAWIRDGVIERIEPKRTVEITFEELFGEPPKL
;
A
#
# COMPACT_ATOMS: atom_id res chain seq x y z
N MET A 1 12.03 -18.64 3.90
CA MET A 1 12.08 -17.22 4.34
C MET A 1 10.97 -17.01 5.35
N GLY A 2 11.21 -16.30 6.48
CA GLY A 2 10.18 -16.08 7.50
C GLY A 2 9.11 -15.07 7.06
N ALA A 3 7.97 -15.10 7.76
CA ALA A 3 6.91 -14.11 7.56
C ALA A 3 7.41 -12.70 7.93
N ILE A 4 7.05 -11.71 7.12
CA ILE A 4 7.31 -10.29 7.43
C ILE A 4 6.11 -9.66 8.14
N VAL A 5 4.90 -10.18 7.91
CA VAL A 5 3.67 -9.79 8.61
C VAL A 5 3.01 -11.04 9.16
N GLU A 6 2.67 -11.02 10.44
CA GLU A 6 1.87 -12.03 11.11
C GLU A 6 0.71 -11.34 11.84
N VAL A 7 -0.50 -11.70 11.48
CA VAL A 7 -1.74 -11.26 12.12
C VAL A 7 -2.34 -12.47 12.81
N VAL A 8 -2.57 -12.36 14.13
CA VAL A 8 -3.01 -13.49 14.97
C VAL A 8 -4.27 -13.11 15.73
N ASP A 9 -5.36 -13.83 15.48
CA ASP A 9 -6.68 -13.67 16.12
C ASP A 9 -7.10 -12.21 16.26
N LEU A 10 -6.96 -11.46 15.15
CA LEU A 10 -7.11 -10.02 15.14
C LEU A 10 -8.58 -9.61 15.14
N HIS A 11 -8.99 -8.84 16.13
CA HIS A 11 -10.31 -8.24 16.26
C HIS A 11 -10.21 -6.73 16.32
N LYS A 12 -11.11 -6.03 15.62
CA LYS A 12 -11.28 -4.59 15.72
C LYS A 12 -12.75 -4.23 15.81
N TYR A 13 -13.11 -3.60 16.93
CA TYR A 13 -14.47 -3.14 17.20
C TYR A 13 -14.47 -1.62 17.40
N TYR A 14 -15.40 -0.94 16.73
CA TYR A 14 -15.64 0.48 16.91
C TYR A 14 -16.93 0.66 17.71
N TYR A 15 -16.81 1.29 18.87
CA TYR A 15 -17.92 1.54 19.79
C TYR A 15 -18.55 2.89 19.46
N MET A 16 -19.79 2.88 19.02
CA MET A 16 -20.58 4.08 18.73
C MET A 16 -21.75 4.19 19.72
N LYS A 17 -22.37 5.38 19.83
CA LYS A 17 -23.54 5.56 20.70
C LYS A 17 -24.66 4.60 20.28
N GLY A 18 -24.89 3.53 21.09
CA GLY A 18 -25.98 2.57 20.93
C GLY A 18 -25.70 1.36 20.04
N TRP A 19 -24.53 1.24 19.41
CA TRP A 19 -24.18 0.09 18.56
C TRP A 19 -22.66 -0.13 18.46
N VAL A 20 -22.28 -1.36 18.05
CA VAL A 20 -20.87 -1.76 17.89
C VAL A 20 -20.66 -2.28 16.47
N VAL A 21 -19.69 -1.68 15.76
CA VAL A 21 -19.23 -2.18 14.46
C VAL A 21 -18.07 -3.15 14.69
N LYS A 22 -18.28 -4.41 14.35
CA LYS A 22 -17.23 -5.44 14.38
C LYS A 22 -16.52 -5.46 13.03
N ALA A 23 -15.52 -4.60 12.84
CA ALA A 23 -14.84 -4.43 11.57
C ALA A 23 -13.89 -5.59 11.23
N LEU A 24 -13.29 -6.23 12.24
CA LEU A 24 -12.48 -7.45 12.10
C LEU A 24 -12.86 -8.45 13.19
N GLN A 25 -12.95 -9.75 12.84
CA GLN A 25 -13.52 -10.80 13.69
C GLN A 25 -12.64 -12.07 13.66
N GLY A 26 -11.45 -12.02 14.29
CA GLY A 26 -10.55 -13.17 14.39
C GLY A 26 -9.72 -13.41 13.12
N VAL A 27 -9.25 -12.33 12.49
CA VAL A 27 -8.42 -12.42 11.28
C VAL A 27 -7.07 -13.05 11.61
N ASN A 28 -6.69 -14.07 10.81
CA ASN A 28 -5.36 -14.66 10.80
C ASN A 28 -4.77 -14.52 9.40
N LEU A 29 -3.55 -13.96 9.30
CA LEU A 29 -2.86 -13.74 8.04
C LEU A 29 -1.35 -13.80 8.25
N SER A 30 -0.66 -14.49 7.35
CA SER A 30 0.80 -14.47 7.27
C SER A 30 1.23 -14.06 5.88
N VAL A 31 2.16 -13.10 5.78
CA VAL A 31 2.73 -12.60 4.52
C VAL A 31 4.23 -12.83 4.53
N SER A 32 4.75 -13.45 3.49
CA SER A 32 6.18 -13.73 3.34
C SER A 32 6.94 -12.48 2.89
N ARG A 33 8.22 -12.40 3.26
CA ARG A 33 9.09 -11.30 2.77
C ARG A 33 9.23 -11.36 1.25
N GLY A 34 9.05 -10.20 0.59
CA GLY A 34 9.10 -10.07 -0.86
C GLY A 34 7.86 -10.59 -1.59
N GLU A 35 6.82 -10.99 -0.87
CA GLU A 35 5.55 -11.41 -1.45
C GLU A 35 4.74 -10.21 -1.95
N TYR A 36 4.00 -10.38 -3.04
CA TYR A 36 2.92 -9.49 -3.47
C TYR A 36 1.58 -10.16 -3.12
N LEU A 37 0.95 -9.73 -2.03
CA LEU A 37 -0.35 -10.21 -1.58
C LEU A 37 -1.46 -9.22 -1.98
N SER A 38 -2.51 -9.69 -2.64
CA SER A 38 -3.75 -8.92 -2.79
C SER A 38 -4.79 -9.33 -1.77
N ILE A 39 -5.47 -8.35 -1.16
CA ILE A 39 -6.62 -8.54 -0.27
C ILE A 39 -7.87 -8.10 -1.00
N MET A 40 -8.73 -9.06 -1.32
CA MET A 40 -9.95 -8.88 -2.09
C MET A 40 -11.19 -8.96 -1.21
N GLY A 41 -12.16 -8.10 -1.47
CA GLY A 41 -13.46 -8.12 -0.81
C GLY A 41 -14.34 -6.94 -1.18
N PRO A 42 -15.64 -7.02 -0.93
CA PRO A 42 -16.57 -5.92 -1.19
C PRO A 42 -16.26 -4.69 -0.34
N SER A 43 -16.88 -3.55 -0.66
CA SER A 43 -16.81 -2.36 0.20
C SER A 43 -17.35 -2.69 1.59
N GLY A 44 -16.71 -2.18 2.64
CA GLY A 44 -17.10 -2.45 4.03
C GLY A 44 -16.67 -3.82 4.59
N SER A 45 -15.98 -4.67 3.83
CA SER A 45 -15.54 -6.00 4.30
C SER A 45 -14.43 -5.99 5.36
N GLY A 46 -13.82 -4.82 5.67
CA GLY A 46 -12.76 -4.69 6.66
C GLY A 46 -11.35 -4.50 6.08
N LYS A 47 -11.18 -4.38 4.74
CA LYS A 47 -9.86 -4.21 4.09
C LYS A 47 -9.06 -3.04 4.68
N THR A 48 -9.60 -1.83 4.63
CA THR A 48 -8.94 -0.62 5.16
C THR A 48 -8.66 -0.74 6.66
N THR A 49 -9.57 -1.37 7.43
CA THR A 49 -9.32 -1.63 8.86
C THR A 49 -8.13 -2.56 9.05
N LEU A 50 -8.04 -3.65 8.29
CA LEU A 50 -6.91 -4.58 8.34
C LEU A 50 -5.60 -3.87 7.95
N PHE A 51 -5.62 -3.01 6.92
CA PHE A 51 -4.49 -2.18 6.53
C PHE A 51 -4.03 -1.23 7.65
N ASN A 52 -4.99 -0.59 8.33
CA ASN A 52 -4.68 0.29 9.46
C ASN A 52 -4.04 -0.47 10.63
N MET A 53 -4.44 -1.74 10.85
CA MET A 53 -3.79 -2.59 11.86
C MET A 53 -2.37 -2.97 11.46
N ILE A 54 -2.18 -3.48 10.23
CA ILE A 54 -0.85 -3.89 9.72
C ILE A 54 0.10 -2.69 9.65
N GLY A 55 -0.40 -1.54 9.25
CA GLY A 55 0.38 -0.31 9.17
C GLY A 55 0.55 0.44 10.48
N GLY A 56 -0.03 -0.04 11.58
CA GLY A 56 0.08 0.62 12.88
C GLY A 56 -0.56 2.01 12.92
N LEU A 57 -1.59 2.26 12.12
CA LEU A 57 -2.38 3.51 12.15
C LEU A 57 -3.48 3.46 13.21
N ASP A 58 -3.86 2.26 13.64
CA ASP A 58 -4.83 2.04 14.70
C ASP A 58 -4.44 0.79 15.51
N ARG A 59 -4.99 0.61 16.70
CA ARG A 59 -4.68 -0.50 17.60
C ARG A 59 -5.80 -1.54 17.58
N PRO A 60 -5.49 -2.85 17.65
CA PRO A 60 -6.49 -3.90 17.72
C PRO A 60 -7.28 -3.83 19.04
N THR A 61 -8.54 -4.28 19.00
CA THR A 61 -9.34 -4.52 20.22
C THR A 61 -8.87 -5.80 20.92
N ARG A 62 -8.46 -6.82 20.14
CA ARG A 62 -7.92 -8.10 20.60
C ARG A 62 -7.04 -8.70 19.51
N GLY A 63 -6.15 -9.61 19.90
CA GLY A 63 -5.18 -10.23 19.01
C GLY A 63 -3.94 -9.36 18.86
N ARG A 64 -3.07 -9.70 17.90
CA ARG A 64 -1.81 -8.99 17.69
C ARG A 64 -1.42 -8.92 16.23
N VAL A 65 -0.59 -7.94 15.91
CA VAL A 65 0.04 -7.78 14.60
C VAL A 65 1.55 -7.67 14.80
N VAL A 66 2.29 -8.58 14.22
CA VAL A 66 3.75 -8.58 14.21
C VAL A 66 4.22 -8.19 12.82
N VAL A 67 5.06 -7.18 12.71
CA VAL A 67 5.61 -6.70 11.44
C VAL A 67 7.13 -6.62 11.55
N ASP A 68 7.83 -7.26 10.64
CA ASP A 68 9.30 -7.34 10.61
C ASP A 68 9.87 -7.80 11.97
N GLY A 69 9.20 -8.77 12.61
CA GLY A 69 9.56 -9.32 13.92
C GLY A 69 9.16 -8.47 15.15
N VAL A 70 8.52 -7.32 14.94
CA VAL A 70 8.11 -6.39 16.02
C VAL A 70 6.60 -6.49 16.24
N ASP A 71 6.16 -6.80 17.45
CA ASP A 71 4.75 -6.73 17.85
C ASP A 71 4.34 -5.26 18.02
N LEU A 72 3.47 -4.77 17.13
CA LEU A 72 3.06 -3.36 17.10
C LEU A 72 2.29 -2.94 18.37
N SER A 73 1.66 -3.89 19.07
CA SER A 73 0.91 -3.62 20.29
C SER A 73 1.80 -3.20 21.48
N THR A 74 3.07 -3.58 21.44
CA THR A 74 4.05 -3.30 22.48
C THR A 74 4.71 -1.93 22.37
N LEU A 75 4.55 -1.26 21.21
CA LEU A 75 5.19 0.01 20.93
C LEU A 75 4.43 1.18 21.56
N SER A 76 5.17 2.17 22.07
CA SER A 76 4.62 3.49 22.40
C SER A 76 4.10 4.18 21.11
N ASP A 77 3.30 5.24 21.27
CA ASP A 77 2.82 5.98 20.08
C ASP A 77 3.97 6.64 19.30
N TYR A 78 5.02 7.08 19.99
CA TYR A 78 6.22 7.60 19.37
C TYR A 78 6.97 6.50 18.59
N ASP A 79 7.24 5.35 19.23
CA ASP A 79 7.95 4.25 18.59
C ASP A 79 7.16 3.69 17.40
N LEU A 80 5.82 3.63 17.52
CA LEU A 80 4.95 3.22 16.44
C LEU A 80 4.99 4.21 15.26
N ALA A 81 5.07 5.52 15.52
CA ALA A 81 5.24 6.53 14.48
C ALA A 81 6.61 6.41 13.79
N MET A 82 7.68 6.17 14.54
CA MET A 82 9.02 5.92 14.00
C MET A 82 9.06 4.61 13.21
N PHE A 83 8.41 3.55 13.71
CA PHE A 83 8.29 2.29 13.00
C PHE A 83 7.61 2.48 11.63
N ARG A 84 6.47 3.19 11.59
CA ARG A 84 5.81 3.55 10.32
C ARG A 84 6.74 4.31 9.39
N CYS A 85 7.43 5.32 9.92
CA CYS A 85 8.34 6.16 9.14
C CYS A 85 9.41 5.35 8.39
N PHE A 86 9.95 4.30 9.00
CA PHE A 86 11.06 3.53 8.43
C PHE A 86 10.64 2.21 7.76
N LYS A 87 9.53 1.61 8.19
CA LYS A 87 9.18 0.23 7.76
C LYS A 87 8.02 0.17 6.80
N ILE A 88 7.13 1.17 6.81
CA ILE A 88 5.88 1.13 6.06
C ILE A 88 5.82 2.27 5.05
N GLY A 89 5.63 1.93 3.78
CA GLY A 89 5.21 2.87 2.74
C GLY A 89 3.69 2.77 2.54
N TYR A 90 3.01 3.90 2.51
CA TYR A 90 1.56 3.95 2.27
C TYR A 90 1.22 4.58 0.93
N VAL A 91 0.36 3.90 0.16
CA VAL A 91 -0.29 4.40 -1.05
C VAL A 91 -1.80 4.34 -0.83
N PHE A 92 -2.46 5.49 -0.86
CA PHE A 92 -3.90 5.63 -0.62
C PHE A 92 -4.67 5.84 -1.93
N GLN A 93 -5.94 5.50 -1.94
CA GLN A 93 -6.85 5.73 -3.05
C GLN A 93 -6.96 7.22 -3.42
N THR A 94 -6.97 8.12 -2.44
CA THR A 94 -7.11 9.57 -2.59
C THR A 94 -5.76 10.32 -2.67
N PHE A 95 -4.67 9.61 -2.98
CA PHE A 95 -3.29 10.10 -3.09
C PHE A 95 -2.74 10.73 -1.80
N ASN A 96 -3.51 11.46 -1.04
CA ASN A 96 -3.15 12.17 0.20
C ASN A 96 -1.88 13.02 0.06
N LEU A 97 -1.72 13.69 -1.09
CA LEU A 97 -0.66 14.67 -1.30
C LEU A 97 -1.01 15.97 -0.57
N ILE A 98 0.01 16.65 -0.08
CA ILE A 98 -0.16 17.98 0.52
C ILE A 98 -0.29 19.01 -0.62
N PRO A 99 -1.43 19.68 -0.76
CA PRO A 99 -1.78 20.42 -1.99
C PRO A 99 -0.90 21.63 -2.26
N PHE A 100 -0.32 22.24 -1.24
CA PHE A 100 0.56 23.41 -1.37
C PHE A 100 2.05 23.05 -1.55
N LEU A 101 2.44 21.78 -1.42
CA LEU A 101 3.78 21.29 -1.66
C LEU A 101 3.94 20.79 -3.11
N THR A 102 5.13 20.96 -3.66
CA THR A 102 5.49 20.38 -4.96
C THR A 102 5.57 18.85 -4.91
N ALA A 103 5.66 18.19 -6.07
CA ALA A 103 5.92 16.75 -6.14
C ALA A 103 7.21 16.38 -5.38
N LEU A 104 8.28 17.17 -5.58
CA LEU A 104 9.55 16.99 -4.88
C LEU A 104 9.38 17.10 -3.36
N ASP A 105 8.70 18.15 -2.87
CA ASP A 105 8.53 18.38 -1.45
C ASP A 105 7.64 17.32 -0.79
N ASN A 106 6.59 16.86 -1.49
CA ASN A 106 5.76 15.74 -1.02
C ASN A 106 6.57 14.47 -0.82
N VAL A 107 7.52 14.16 -1.73
CA VAL A 107 8.40 12.99 -1.61
C VAL A 107 9.48 13.20 -0.54
N MET A 108 9.97 14.43 -0.37
CA MET A 108 10.96 14.76 0.66
C MET A 108 10.41 14.68 2.08
N LEU A 109 9.12 14.89 2.28
CA LEU A 109 8.50 15.06 3.61
C LEU A 109 8.75 13.87 4.57
N PRO A 110 8.56 12.60 4.20
CA PRO A 110 8.86 11.48 5.12
C PRO A 110 10.33 11.45 5.58
N MET A 111 11.25 11.89 4.73
CA MET A 111 12.68 11.92 5.01
C MET A 111 13.06 13.02 6.00
N VAL A 112 12.23 14.05 6.18
CA VAL A 112 12.39 15.05 7.25
C VAL A 112 12.28 14.38 8.61
N PHE A 113 11.24 13.56 8.78
CA PHE A 113 11.01 12.82 10.03
C PHE A 113 12.05 11.72 10.27
N ALA A 114 12.67 11.21 9.20
CA ALA A 114 13.80 10.28 9.29
C ALA A 114 15.13 10.97 9.62
N GLY A 115 15.18 12.31 9.68
CA GLY A 115 16.37 13.07 10.07
C GLY A 115 17.44 13.23 8.99
N LEU A 116 17.09 12.98 7.70
CA LEU A 116 18.05 13.15 6.59
C LEU A 116 18.36 14.65 6.36
N SER A 117 19.56 14.95 5.89
CA SER A 117 19.95 16.29 5.46
C SER A 117 19.15 16.77 4.24
N VAL A 118 19.11 18.08 4.00
CA VAL A 118 18.37 18.65 2.86
C VAL A 118 18.88 18.11 1.53
N GLU A 119 20.21 17.98 1.39
CA GLU A 119 20.87 17.47 0.19
C GLU A 119 20.50 16.01 -0.06
N GLU A 120 20.53 15.17 0.97
CA GLU A 120 20.18 13.75 0.86
C GLU A 120 18.70 13.57 0.48
N ARG A 121 17.80 14.31 1.14
CA ARG A 121 16.37 14.28 0.82
C ARG A 121 16.10 14.66 -0.63
N ARG A 122 16.71 15.78 -1.09
CA ARG A 122 16.54 16.27 -2.45
C ARG A 122 17.05 15.25 -3.47
N ARG A 123 18.27 14.74 -3.30
CA ARG A 123 18.86 13.72 -4.18
C ARG A 123 17.94 12.50 -4.26
N ARG A 124 17.56 11.95 -3.11
CA ARG A 124 16.70 10.76 -3.02
C ARG A 124 15.33 10.99 -3.64
N ALA A 125 14.69 12.13 -3.38
CA ALA A 125 13.39 12.44 -3.95
C ALA A 125 13.44 12.58 -5.49
N VAL A 126 14.50 13.19 -6.04
CA VAL A 126 14.73 13.27 -7.50
C VAL A 126 14.88 11.87 -8.09
N GLU A 127 15.68 10.99 -7.47
CA GLU A 127 15.86 9.60 -7.90
C GLU A 127 14.50 8.87 -7.94
N LEU A 128 13.70 8.97 -6.87
CA LEU A 128 12.39 8.32 -6.78
C LEU A 128 11.39 8.86 -7.80
N LEU A 129 11.37 10.18 -8.03
CA LEU A 129 10.51 10.79 -9.05
C LEU A 129 10.93 10.38 -10.47
N ASN A 130 12.21 10.19 -10.73
CA ASN A 130 12.69 9.61 -11.99
C ASN A 130 12.25 8.14 -12.15
N ILE A 131 12.34 7.31 -11.10
CA ILE A 131 11.89 5.91 -11.11
C ILE A 131 10.41 5.80 -11.48
N VAL A 132 9.58 6.71 -10.97
CA VAL A 132 8.14 6.72 -11.30
C VAL A 132 7.82 7.52 -12.59
N GLY A 133 8.83 7.98 -13.33
CA GLY A 133 8.69 8.69 -14.60
C GLY A 133 8.12 10.10 -14.49
N LEU A 134 8.52 10.83 -13.44
CA LEU A 134 8.11 12.22 -13.16
C LEU A 134 9.30 13.17 -12.94
N GLY A 135 10.47 12.86 -13.51
CA GLY A 135 11.65 13.69 -13.36
C GLY A 135 11.52 15.09 -13.99
N ASP A 136 10.61 15.27 -14.94
CA ASP A 136 10.26 16.56 -15.56
C ASP A 136 9.17 17.33 -14.81
N ARG A 137 8.63 16.77 -13.71
CA ARG A 137 7.50 17.30 -12.94
C ARG A 137 7.83 17.65 -11.49
N LEU A 138 9.11 17.76 -11.13
CA LEU A 138 9.58 17.95 -9.76
C LEU A 138 8.91 19.11 -9.03
N HIS A 139 8.69 20.22 -9.74
CA HIS A 139 8.19 21.49 -9.18
C HIS A 139 6.69 21.68 -9.36
N HIS A 140 5.97 20.74 -9.98
CA HIS A 140 4.52 20.82 -10.12
C HIS A 140 3.84 20.51 -8.79
N LYS A 141 2.75 21.22 -8.52
CA LYS A 141 1.85 20.96 -7.39
C LYS A 141 0.79 19.91 -7.76
N PRO A 142 0.11 19.30 -6.79
CA PRO A 142 -0.90 18.28 -7.06
C PRO A 142 -2.00 18.72 -8.04
N ASP A 143 -2.46 19.96 -8.00
CA ASP A 143 -3.47 20.53 -8.88
C ASP A 143 -2.99 20.70 -10.34
N GLU A 144 -1.69 20.67 -10.57
CA GLU A 144 -1.06 20.73 -11.90
C GLU A 144 -0.76 19.32 -12.47
N LEU A 145 -1.12 18.27 -11.75
CA LEU A 145 -0.82 16.87 -12.09
C LEU A 145 -2.11 16.09 -12.35
N SER A 146 -2.08 15.21 -13.38
CA SER A 146 -3.18 14.27 -13.58
C SER A 146 -3.28 13.27 -12.40
N GLY A 147 -4.44 12.62 -12.22
CA GLY A 147 -4.63 11.63 -11.15
C GLY A 147 -3.58 10.51 -11.15
N GLY A 148 -3.20 10.00 -12.32
CA GLY A 148 -2.13 9.00 -12.45
C GLY A 148 -0.74 9.55 -12.13
N GLN A 149 -0.49 10.85 -12.37
CA GLN A 149 0.75 11.50 -11.97
C GLN A 149 0.77 11.70 -10.44
N GLN A 150 -0.34 12.14 -9.85
CA GLN A 150 -0.49 12.26 -8.39
C GLN A 150 -0.26 10.92 -7.69
N GLN A 151 -0.81 9.82 -8.23
CA GLN A 151 -0.60 8.49 -7.69
C GLN A 151 0.87 8.05 -7.78
N ARG A 152 1.56 8.38 -8.86
CA ARG A 152 3.00 8.13 -8.98
C ARG A 152 3.84 8.96 -8.00
N VAL A 153 3.46 10.20 -7.71
CA VAL A 153 4.07 10.99 -6.62
C VAL A 153 3.82 10.33 -5.27
N ALA A 154 2.57 9.87 -4.99
CA ALA A 154 2.24 9.17 -3.76
C ALA A 154 3.05 7.86 -3.60
N LEU A 155 3.26 7.12 -4.69
CA LEU A 155 4.12 5.92 -4.69
C LEU A 155 5.60 6.28 -4.43
N ALA A 156 6.13 7.32 -5.07
CA ALA A 156 7.51 7.80 -4.80
C ALA A 156 7.67 8.22 -3.33
N ARG A 157 6.69 8.94 -2.77
CA ARG A 157 6.66 9.31 -1.35
C ARG A 157 6.65 8.08 -0.43
N ALA A 158 5.86 7.06 -0.77
CA ALA A 158 5.79 5.83 0.00
C ALA A 158 7.15 5.11 0.05
N LEU A 159 8.00 5.25 -0.96
CA LEU A 159 9.32 4.64 -1.06
C LEU A 159 10.45 5.47 -0.44
N ALA A 160 10.17 6.68 0.05
CA ALA A 160 11.17 7.66 0.46
C ALA A 160 12.19 7.12 1.46
N ASN A 161 11.75 6.42 2.49
CA ASN A 161 12.59 5.88 3.57
C ASN A 161 12.96 4.39 3.39
N ASN A 162 12.95 3.85 2.17
CA ASN A 162 13.25 2.43 1.88
C ASN A 162 12.42 1.45 2.74
N PRO A 163 11.09 1.51 2.70
CA PRO A 163 10.25 0.69 3.54
C PRO A 163 10.42 -0.81 3.23
N SER A 164 10.23 -1.66 4.24
CA SER A 164 10.20 -3.12 4.06
C SER A 164 8.88 -3.59 3.45
N ILE A 165 7.81 -2.82 3.67
CA ILE A 165 6.44 -3.13 3.24
C ILE A 165 5.81 -1.92 2.57
N LEU A 166 5.17 -2.14 1.44
CA LEU A 166 4.31 -1.19 0.75
C LEU A 166 2.85 -1.62 0.96
N LEU A 167 2.08 -0.80 1.65
CA LEU A 167 0.64 -0.96 1.83
C LEU A 167 -0.09 -0.08 0.83
N ALA A 168 -0.87 -0.67 -0.09
CA ALA A 168 -1.61 0.05 -1.11
C ALA A 168 -3.11 -0.21 -0.95
N ASP A 169 -3.85 0.79 -0.45
CA ASP A 169 -5.30 0.71 -0.26
C ASP A 169 -6.02 1.30 -1.47
N GLU A 170 -6.58 0.43 -2.30
CA GLU A 170 -7.27 0.75 -3.56
C GLU A 170 -6.48 1.72 -4.47
N PRO A 171 -5.21 1.41 -4.80
CA PRO A 171 -4.29 2.37 -5.44
C PRO A 171 -4.72 2.82 -6.85
N THR A 172 -5.73 2.18 -7.42
CA THR A 172 -6.24 2.44 -8.77
C THR A 172 -7.69 2.92 -8.79
N GLY A 173 -8.34 3.01 -7.63
CA GLY A 173 -9.78 3.28 -7.54
C GLY A 173 -10.24 4.61 -8.15
N ASN A 174 -9.34 5.60 -8.26
CA ASN A 174 -9.62 6.91 -8.87
C ASN A 174 -8.95 7.10 -10.25
N LEU A 175 -8.53 6.01 -10.89
CA LEU A 175 -7.80 6.04 -12.16
C LEU A 175 -8.55 5.30 -13.25
N ASP A 176 -8.34 5.71 -14.51
CA ASP A 176 -8.74 4.89 -15.65
C ASP A 176 -7.95 3.57 -15.69
N LEU A 177 -8.49 2.56 -16.38
CA LEU A 177 -7.93 1.21 -16.41
C LEU A 177 -6.48 1.16 -16.89
N ALA A 178 -6.13 1.91 -17.94
CA ALA A 178 -4.79 1.89 -18.52
C ALA A 178 -3.76 2.51 -17.57
N THR A 179 -4.14 3.61 -16.91
CA THR A 179 -3.31 4.27 -15.90
C THR A 179 -3.19 3.40 -14.65
N GLY A 180 -4.29 2.79 -14.19
CA GLY A 180 -4.29 1.87 -13.06
C GLY A 180 -3.35 0.69 -13.28
N PHE A 181 -3.39 0.08 -14.47
CA PHE A 181 -2.47 -1.02 -14.81
C PHE A 181 -0.99 -0.60 -14.74
N LYS A 182 -0.65 0.61 -15.24
CA LYS A 182 0.73 1.14 -15.15
C LYS A 182 1.19 1.28 -13.69
N ILE A 183 0.32 1.72 -12.80
CA ILE A 183 0.63 1.83 -11.35
C ILE A 183 0.90 0.45 -10.75
N VAL A 184 0.03 -0.52 -11.02
CA VAL A 184 0.16 -1.88 -10.48
C VAL A 184 1.40 -2.58 -11.03
N SER A 185 1.68 -2.44 -12.34
CA SER A 185 2.89 -2.96 -12.97
C SER A 185 4.14 -2.35 -12.36
N LEU A 186 4.14 -1.02 -12.10
CA LEU A 186 5.24 -0.35 -11.43
C LEU A 186 5.45 -0.88 -9.99
N MET A 187 4.37 -1.10 -9.24
CA MET A 187 4.45 -1.71 -7.90
C MET A 187 5.02 -3.14 -7.97
N ARG A 188 4.62 -3.94 -8.97
CA ARG A 188 5.18 -5.29 -9.18
C ARG A 188 6.66 -5.24 -9.56
N ASP A 189 7.06 -4.32 -10.42
CA ASP A 189 8.46 -4.11 -10.79
C ASP A 189 9.32 -3.79 -9.56
N LEU A 190 8.84 -2.88 -8.69
CA LEU A 190 9.49 -2.53 -7.43
C LEU A 190 9.57 -3.73 -6.48
N ASN A 191 8.51 -4.52 -6.39
CA ASN A 191 8.50 -5.75 -5.60
C ASN A 191 9.58 -6.73 -6.07
N VAL A 192 9.64 -7.02 -7.37
CA VAL A 192 10.58 -8.00 -7.95
C VAL A 192 12.03 -7.47 -7.90
N LYS A 193 12.26 -6.21 -8.27
CA LYS A 193 13.61 -5.64 -8.38
C LYS A 193 14.24 -5.30 -7.04
N ASN A 194 13.41 -4.80 -6.10
CA ASN A 194 13.90 -4.29 -4.81
C ASN A 194 13.58 -5.22 -3.63
N GLY A 195 12.84 -6.32 -3.85
CA GLY A 195 12.45 -7.25 -2.80
C GLY A 195 11.46 -6.68 -1.77
N ILE A 196 10.78 -5.56 -2.09
CA ILE A 196 9.79 -4.95 -1.22
C ILE A 196 8.57 -5.86 -1.14
N THR A 197 8.08 -6.12 0.07
CA THR A 197 6.79 -6.81 0.25
C THR A 197 5.66 -5.86 -0.09
N VAL A 198 4.70 -6.28 -0.91
CA VAL A 198 3.54 -5.48 -1.28
C VAL A 198 2.27 -6.14 -0.75
N ILE A 199 1.45 -5.37 -0.04
CA ILE A 199 0.09 -5.77 0.34
C ILE A 199 -0.85 -4.76 -0.29
N CYS A 200 -1.73 -5.23 -1.20
CA CYS A 200 -2.61 -4.38 -1.97
C CYS A 200 -4.07 -4.74 -1.69
N ALA A 201 -4.87 -3.81 -1.15
CA ALA A 201 -6.32 -3.98 -1.08
C ALA A 201 -6.94 -3.51 -2.39
N THR A 202 -7.80 -4.32 -2.97
CA THR A 202 -8.53 -3.98 -4.19
C THR A 202 -9.85 -4.72 -4.28
N HIS A 203 -10.77 -4.18 -5.04
CA HIS A 203 -11.98 -4.88 -5.48
C HIS A 203 -11.94 -5.19 -7.00
N ASP A 204 -10.88 -4.75 -7.70
CA ASP A 204 -10.71 -4.96 -9.14
C ASP A 204 -10.00 -6.30 -9.42
N MET A 205 -10.77 -7.25 -9.97
CA MET A 205 -10.27 -8.58 -10.35
C MET A 205 -9.15 -8.53 -11.41
N LYS A 206 -9.12 -7.48 -12.25
CA LYS A 206 -8.12 -7.34 -13.32
C LYS A 206 -6.70 -7.13 -12.82
N ILE A 207 -6.57 -6.62 -11.58
CA ILE A 207 -5.28 -6.32 -10.96
C ILE A 207 -4.67 -7.57 -10.30
N LEU A 208 -5.45 -8.63 -10.09
CA LEU A 208 -5.00 -9.83 -9.38
C LEU A 208 -3.89 -10.60 -10.11
N GLY A 209 -3.76 -10.42 -11.42
CA GLY A 209 -2.76 -11.12 -12.24
C GLY A 209 -1.30 -10.88 -11.82
N VAL A 210 -1.01 -9.80 -11.08
CA VAL A 210 0.35 -9.50 -10.59
C VAL A 210 0.65 -10.11 -9.20
N SER A 211 -0.36 -10.60 -8.48
CA SER A 211 -0.23 -11.07 -7.10
C SER A 211 0.33 -12.48 -7.03
N ASP A 212 1.13 -12.76 -6.01
CA ASP A 212 1.59 -14.12 -5.72
C ASP A 212 0.52 -14.93 -4.99
N ARG A 213 -0.26 -14.26 -4.09
CA ARG A 213 -1.40 -14.83 -3.37
C ARG A 213 -2.54 -13.81 -3.28
N ILE A 214 -3.75 -14.33 -3.10
CA ILE A 214 -4.98 -13.55 -2.92
C ILE A 214 -5.67 -13.99 -1.64
N ALA A 215 -5.89 -13.06 -0.71
CA ALA A 215 -6.69 -13.27 0.48
C ALA A 215 -8.09 -12.66 0.27
N TRP A 216 -9.13 -13.46 0.45
CA TRP A 216 -10.51 -13.02 0.33
C TRP A 216 -11.08 -12.67 1.70
N ILE A 217 -11.50 -11.40 1.87
CA ILE A 217 -12.08 -10.92 3.13
C ILE A 217 -13.55 -10.56 2.93
N ARG A 218 -14.40 -11.03 3.84
CA ARG A 218 -15.82 -10.69 3.91
C ARG A 218 -16.24 -10.57 5.38
N ASP A 219 -17.04 -9.55 5.69
CA ASP A 219 -17.58 -9.30 7.02
C ASP A 219 -16.55 -9.37 8.16
N GLY A 220 -15.33 -8.85 7.88
CA GLY A 220 -14.23 -8.82 8.84
C GLY A 220 -13.51 -10.15 9.07
N VAL A 221 -13.73 -11.17 8.22
CA VAL A 221 -13.09 -12.49 8.30
C VAL A 221 -12.38 -12.80 6.97
N ILE A 222 -11.19 -13.40 7.04
CA ILE A 222 -10.56 -13.99 5.85
C ILE A 222 -11.21 -15.34 5.60
N GLU A 223 -11.97 -15.46 4.51
CA GLU A 223 -12.68 -16.69 4.13
C GLU A 223 -11.72 -17.72 3.52
N ARG A 224 -10.76 -17.27 2.70
CA ARG A 224 -9.78 -18.13 2.04
C ARG A 224 -8.57 -17.34 1.57
N ILE A 225 -7.45 -18.05 1.39
CA ILE A 225 -6.22 -17.55 0.79
C ILE A 225 -5.85 -18.51 -0.34
N GLU A 226 -5.70 -17.99 -1.54
CA GLU A 226 -5.39 -18.75 -2.74
C GLU A 226 -4.03 -18.34 -3.30
N PRO A 227 -3.20 -19.29 -3.76
CA PRO A 227 -2.03 -18.95 -4.56
C PRO A 227 -2.47 -18.33 -5.89
N LYS A 228 -1.56 -17.64 -6.56
CA LYS A 228 -1.79 -17.13 -7.91
C LYS A 228 -2.38 -18.26 -8.76
N ARG A 229 -3.61 -18.10 -9.18
CA ARG A 229 -4.15 -18.95 -10.26
C ARG A 229 -3.34 -18.57 -11.50
N THR A 230 -2.85 -19.57 -12.20
CA THR A 230 -2.32 -19.43 -13.58
C THR A 230 -3.51 -19.13 -14.51
N VAL A 231 -4.12 -18.00 -14.30
CA VAL A 231 -4.93 -17.36 -15.32
C VAL A 231 -3.90 -16.55 -16.07
N GLU A 232 -3.44 -17.08 -17.20
CA GLU A 232 -2.82 -16.26 -18.23
C GLU A 232 -3.91 -15.29 -18.72
N ILE A 233 -4.18 -14.25 -17.93
CA ILE A 233 -4.99 -13.13 -18.38
C ILE A 233 -4.05 -12.36 -19.31
N THR A 234 -4.18 -12.58 -20.60
CA THR A 234 -3.42 -11.83 -21.59
C THR A 234 -3.84 -10.37 -21.56
N PHE A 235 -2.94 -9.47 -21.97
CA PHE A 235 -3.27 -8.04 -22.10
C PHE A 235 -4.54 -7.82 -22.93
N GLU A 236 -4.75 -8.65 -23.97
CA GLU A 236 -5.93 -8.62 -24.85
C GLU A 236 -7.23 -8.99 -24.13
N GLU A 237 -7.22 -9.97 -23.24
CA GLU A 237 -8.40 -10.34 -22.43
C GLU A 237 -8.77 -9.30 -21.39
N LEU A 238 -7.79 -8.53 -20.88
CA LEU A 238 -8.00 -7.48 -19.90
C LEU A 238 -8.41 -6.12 -20.52
N PHE A 239 -7.88 -5.80 -21.70
CA PHE A 239 -7.92 -4.44 -22.24
C PHE A 239 -8.43 -4.36 -23.68
N GLY A 240 -8.72 -5.51 -24.35
CA GLY A 240 -8.96 -5.55 -25.78
C GLY A 240 -7.66 -5.40 -26.60
N GLU A 241 -7.77 -5.39 -27.91
CA GLU A 241 -6.59 -5.22 -28.78
C GLU A 241 -5.80 -3.95 -28.41
N PRO A 242 -4.46 -4.01 -28.37
CA PRO A 242 -3.64 -2.83 -28.14
C PRO A 242 -3.95 -1.78 -29.22
N PRO A 243 -3.97 -0.46 -28.86
CA PRO A 243 -4.16 0.57 -29.87
C PRO A 243 -3.09 0.41 -30.95
N LYS A 244 -3.53 0.27 -32.21
CA LYS A 244 -2.62 0.26 -33.36
C LYS A 244 -1.85 1.59 -33.35
N LEU A 245 -0.53 1.51 -33.27
CA LEU A 245 0.40 2.62 -33.36
C LEU A 245 0.29 3.31 -34.73
#